data_6e6b79d914dd40d152e08225b1d15704
#
_entry.id   6e6b79d914dd40d152e08225b1d15704
#
_cell.length_a   1.000
_cell.length_b   1.000
_cell.length_c   1.000
_cell.angle_alpha   90.00
_cell.angle_beta   90.00
_cell.angle_gamma   90.00
#
_symmetry.space_group_name_H-M   'P 1'
#
loop_
_entity.id
_entity.type
_entity.pdbx_description
1 polymer ?
#
loop_
_entity_poly.entity_id
_entity_poly.type
_entity_poly.pdbx_seq_one_letter_code
_entity_poly.pdbx_strand_id
1 'polypeptide(L)'
;VEFLTISAEKGARLRATTSEFGPVLFSRMLGLNETQSSLVSVIFKYSDDKQLPLLDLADMKRLIQYIQEEGKSEFEASYGKVSASSLGIILRKIVELEQQGANDFFGERSFEVEDLARCDSNGRGVISVIRLVDMQTRPKLFSTFLLSLLAEIYSTFPEEGDLDQPKLVMFIDEAHLLFSEASDALLSQIESIIKLIRSKGVGIFFCTQNPTDIPNIVLSQL
;
A
#
# COMPACT_ATOMS: atom_id res chain seq x y z
N VAL A 1 22.61 -1.20 10.58
CA VAL A 1 22.01 -1.11 9.24
C VAL A 1 21.42 -2.47 8.91
N GLU A 2 20.20 -2.48 8.43
CA GLU A 2 19.52 -3.67 7.94
C GLU A 2 19.01 -3.47 6.52
N PHE A 3 18.86 -4.56 5.77
CA PHE A 3 18.36 -4.53 4.42
C PHE A 3 17.02 -5.23 4.36
N LEU A 4 16.01 -4.50 3.88
CA LEU A 4 14.64 -4.93 3.71
C LEU A 4 14.31 -4.99 2.22
N THR A 5 13.32 -5.79 1.84
CA THR A 5 12.87 -5.90 0.46
C THR A 5 11.39 -6.25 0.37
N ILE A 6 10.73 -5.81 -0.68
CA ILE A 6 9.36 -6.21 -1.05
C ILE A 6 9.35 -7.08 -2.32
N SER A 7 10.51 -7.53 -2.77
CA SER A 7 10.70 -8.22 -4.03
C SER A 7 11.62 -9.42 -3.88
N ALA A 8 12.11 -9.96 -4.98
CA ALA A 8 13.06 -11.09 -5.00
C ALA A 8 14.50 -10.70 -4.58
N GLU A 9 14.78 -9.42 -4.31
CA GLU A 9 16.10 -8.98 -3.87
C GLU A 9 16.48 -9.52 -2.48
N LYS A 10 17.79 -9.50 -2.16
CA LYS A 10 18.31 -9.92 -0.86
C LYS A 10 17.94 -8.92 0.24
N GLY A 11 17.31 -9.40 1.29
CA GLY A 11 16.89 -8.62 2.46
C GLY A 11 15.86 -9.37 3.28
N ALA A 12 15.51 -8.86 4.45
CA ALA A 12 14.33 -9.32 5.17
C ALA A 12 13.08 -8.89 4.39
N ARG A 13 12.19 -9.81 4.09
CA ARG A 13 10.99 -9.49 3.32
C ARG A 13 10.00 -8.71 4.14
N LEU A 14 9.52 -7.61 3.55
CA LEU A 14 8.36 -6.88 4.03
C LEU A 14 7.13 -7.39 3.29
N ARG A 15 6.15 -7.90 4.03
CA ARG A 15 4.88 -8.38 3.51
C ARG A 15 3.72 -7.77 4.27
N ALA A 16 2.67 -7.44 3.53
CA ALA A 16 1.39 -7.04 4.07
C ALA A 16 0.30 -7.99 3.60
N THR A 17 -0.72 -8.18 4.41
CA THR A 17 -1.89 -8.93 3.99
C THR A 17 -2.75 -8.08 3.05
N THR A 18 -3.49 -8.73 2.16
CA THR A 18 -4.50 -8.04 1.34
C THR A 18 -5.55 -7.36 2.22
N SER A 19 -5.93 -7.99 3.35
CA SER A 19 -6.86 -7.41 4.33
C SER A 19 -6.36 -6.10 4.92
N GLU A 20 -5.09 -6.04 5.37
CA GLU A 20 -4.47 -4.82 5.93
C GLU A 20 -4.36 -3.70 4.89
N PHE A 21 -4.07 -4.06 3.65
CA PHE A 21 -4.02 -3.10 2.54
C PHE A 21 -5.36 -2.39 2.34
N GLY A 22 -6.43 -3.12 2.54
CA GLY A 22 -7.80 -2.63 2.51
C GLY A 22 -8.34 -2.33 1.10
N PRO A 23 -9.66 -2.16 0.98
CA PRO A 23 -10.33 -2.07 -0.31
C PRO A 23 -9.96 -0.81 -1.10
N VAL A 24 -9.68 0.29 -0.43
CA VAL A 24 -9.38 1.59 -1.09
C VAL A 24 -8.04 1.54 -1.80
N LEU A 25 -6.97 1.14 -1.09
CA LEU A 25 -5.64 1.05 -1.68
C LEU A 25 -5.58 -0.07 -2.71
N PHE A 26 -6.23 -1.19 -2.44
CA PHE A 26 -6.30 -2.32 -3.36
C PHE A 26 -6.99 -1.92 -4.69
N SER A 27 -8.11 -1.23 -4.63
CA SER A 27 -8.81 -0.73 -5.83
C SER A 27 -7.97 0.25 -6.65
N ARG A 28 -7.22 1.13 -5.98
CA ARG A 28 -6.32 2.10 -6.63
C ARG A 28 -5.15 1.42 -7.32
N MET A 29 -4.52 0.47 -6.65
CA MET A 29 -3.43 -0.33 -7.20
C MET A 29 -3.85 -1.05 -8.49
N LEU A 30 -5.07 -1.59 -8.52
CA LEU A 30 -5.65 -2.24 -9.70
C LEU A 30 -6.12 -1.25 -10.78
N GLY A 31 -6.18 0.06 -10.49
CA GLY A 31 -6.70 1.07 -11.42
C GLY A 31 -8.18 0.88 -11.73
N LEU A 32 -8.99 0.57 -10.72
CA LEU A 32 -10.42 0.30 -10.86
C LEU A 32 -11.23 1.60 -10.93
N ASN A 33 -12.33 1.57 -11.69
CA ASN A 33 -13.31 2.64 -11.67
C ASN A 33 -14.20 2.58 -10.41
N GLU A 34 -15.07 3.58 -10.20
CA GLU A 34 -15.93 3.69 -9.01
C GLU A 34 -16.81 2.44 -8.79
N THR A 35 -17.44 1.93 -9.85
CA THR A 35 -18.30 0.74 -9.77
C THR A 35 -17.51 -0.50 -9.34
N GLN A 36 -16.32 -0.69 -9.89
CA GLN A 36 -15.45 -1.81 -9.55
C GLN A 36 -14.87 -1.65 -8.15
N SER A 37 -14.50 -0.43 -7.75
CA SER A 37 -14.00 -0.11 -6.41
C SER A 37 -15.07 -0.33 -5.34
N SER A 38 -16.32 0.06 -5.62
CA SER A 38 -17.46 -0.24 -4.75
C SER A 38 -17.65 -1.74 -4.59
N LEU A 39 -17.53 -2.51 -5.68
CA LEU A 39 -17.65 -3.97 -5.63
C LEU A 39 -16.50 -4.59 -4.80
N VAL A 40 -15.27 -4.12 -4.96
CA VAL A 40 -14.13 -4.55 -4.12
C VAL A 40 -14.41 -4.25 -2.65
N SER A 41 -14.94 -3.06 -2.31
CA SER A 41 -15.29 -2.70 -0.93
C SER A 41 -16.31 -3.67 -0.34
N VAL A 42 -17.30 -4.09 -1.12
CA VAL A 42 -18.30 -5.07 -0.67
C VAL A 42 -17.70 -6.48 -0.52
N ILE A 43 -16.74 -6.87 -1.37
CA ILE A 43 -16.02 -8.15 -1.25
C ILE A 43 -15.20 -8.18 0.05
N PHE A 44 -14.49 -7.10 0.38
CA PHE A 44 -13.77 -7.00 1.65
C PHE A 44 -14.73 -7.07 2.85
N LYS A 45 -15.86 -6.35 2.78
CA LYS A 45 -16.89 -6.40 3.82
C LYS A 45 -17.44 -7.82 4.02
N TYR A 46 -17.71 -8.55 2.93
CA TYR A 46 -18.11 -9.95 2.99
C TYR A 46 -17.04 -10.82 3.65
N SER A 47 -15.78 -10.62 3.28
CA SER A 47 -14.63 -11.32 3.88
C SER A 47 -14.59 -11.11 5.39
N ASP A 48 -14.73 -9.86 5.85
CA ASP A 48 -14.73 -9.51 7.28
C ASP A 48 -15.93 -10.13 8.01
N ASP A 49 -17.15 -10.02 7.45
CA ASP A 49 -18.37 -10.57 8.05
C ASP A 49 -18.33 -12.10 8.18
N LYS A 50 -17.61 -12.76 7.27
CA LYS A 50 -17.40 -14.22 7.29
C LYS A 50 -16.14 -14.66 8.02
N GLN A 51 -15.36 -13.72 8.55
CA GLN A 51 -14.08 -13.98 9.22
C GLN A 51 -13.11 -14.76 8.32
N LEU A 52 -13.05 -14.41 7.05
CA LEU A 52 -12.17 -14.97 6.03
C LEU A 52 -11.01 -14.01 5.76
N PRO A 53 -9.87 -14.11 6.45
CA PRO A 53 -8.76 -13.20 6.22
C PRO A 53 -8.21 -13.38 4.79
N LEU A 54 -8.04 -12.26 4.09
CA LEU A 54 -7.39 -12.23 2.79
C LEU A 54 -5.89 -11.98 3.01
N LEU A 55 -5.10 -13.06 3.00
CA LEU A 55 -3.67 -12.95 3.23
C LEU A 55 -2.94 -12.49 1.96
N ASP A 56 -3.28 -13.09 0.84
CA ASP A 56 -2.61 -12.85 -0.44
C ASP A 56 -3.58 -12.65 -1.61
N LEU A 57 -3.04 -12.49 -2.81
CA LEU A 57 -3.83 -12.33 -4.02
C LEU A 57 -4.57 -13.61 -4.42
N ALA A 58 -4.06 -14.78 -4.03
CA ALA A 58 -4.73 -16.05 -4.32
C ALA A 58 -6.03 -16.18 -3.50
N ASP A 59 -6.04 -15.73 -2.24
CA ASP A 59 -7.23 -15.71 -1.40
C ASP A 59 -8.30 -14.78 -2.00
N MET A 60 -7.89 -13.59 -2.43
CA MET A 60 -8.80 -12.66 -3.10
C MET A 60 -9.40 -13.27 -4.39
N LYS A 61 -8.59 -13.94 -5.21
CA LYS A 61 -9.09 -14.61 -6.42
C LYS A 61 -10.08 -15.72 -6.09
N ARG A 62 -9.76 -16.55 -5.10
CA ARG A 62 -10.65 -17.65 -4.65
C ARG A 62 -11.97 -17.10 -4.13
N LEU A 63 -11.93 -16.03 -3.34
CA LEU A 63 -13.15 -15.41 -2.84
C LEU A 63 -14.02 -14.85 -3.97
N ILE A 64 -13.43 -14.18 -4.96
CA ILE A 64 -14.15 -13.68 -6.14
C ILE A 64 -14.76 -14.84 -6.93
N GLN A 65 -14.03 -15.93 -7.13
CA GLN A 65 -14.54 -17.12 -7.81
C GLN A 65 -15.72 -17.74 -7.05
N TYR A 66 -15.60 -17.89 -5.74
CA TYR A 66 -16.66 -18.38 -4.87
C TYR A 66 -17.93 -17.52 -4.99
N ILE A 67 -17.79 -16.18 -4.96
CA ILE A 67 -18.92 -15.25 -5.14
C ILE A 67 -19.56 -15.37 -6.53
N GLN A 68 -18.82 -15.76 -7.56
CA GLN A 68 -19.35 -15.97 -8.91
C GLN A 68 -20.12 -17.28 -9.06
N GLU A 69 -19.79 -18.28 -8.27
CA GLU A 69 -20.24 -19.66 -8.41
C GLU A 69 -21.13 -20.07 -7.21
N GLU A 70 -20.53 -20.76 -6.25
CA GLU A 70 -21.25 -21.41 -5.13
C GLU A 70 -21.86 -20.40 -4.16
N GLY A 71 -21.15 -19.32 -3.85
CA GLY A 71 -21.55 -18.28 -2.90
C GLY A 71 -22.49 -17.22 -3.46
N LYS A 72 -22.82 -17.29 -4.76
CA LYS A 72 -23.54 -16.22 -5.44
C LYS A 72 -24.88 -15.87 -4.78
N SER A 73 -25.71 -16.85 -4.50
CA SER A 73 -27.05 -16.63 -3.92
C SER A 73 -26.96 -16.02 -2.53
N GLU A 74 -26.01 -16.46 -1.71
CA GLU A 74 -25.78 -15.95 -0.37
C GLU A 74 -25.28 -14.50 -0.41
N PHE A 75 -24.29 -14.23 -1.26
CA PHE A 75 -23.72 -12.90 -1.44
C PHE A 75 -24.77 -11.91 -1.95
N GLU A 76 -25.52 -12.27 -3.00
CA GLU A 76 -26.53 -11.39 -3.60
C GLU A 76 -27.69 -11.09 -2.64
N ALA A 77 -28.03 -12.04 -1.76
CA ALA A 77 -29.07 -11.84 -0.75
C ALA A 77 -28.72 -10.76 0.29
N SER A 78 -27.42 -10.65 0.64
CA SER A 78 -26.95 -9.73 1.70
C SER A 78 -26.38 -8.43 1.15
N TYR A 79 -25.74 -8.47 -0.02
CA TYR A 79 -24.94 -7.36 -0.56
C TYR A 79 -25.41 -6.85 -1.93
N GLY A 80 -26.46 -7.46 -2.48
CA GLY A 80 -27.04 -7.10 -3.77
C GLY A 80 -26.38 -7.80 -4.95
N LYS A 81 -27.01 -7.64 -6.12
CA LYS A 81 -26.56 -8.31 -7.35
C LYS A 81 -25.20 -7.80 -7.81
N VAL A 82 -24.35 -8.72 -8.24
CA VAL A 82 -23.01 -8.42 -8.76
C VAL A 82 -22.92 -8.63 -10.26
N SER A 83 -22.20 -7.74 -10.92
CA SER A 83 -21.90 -7.86 -12.35
C SER A 83 -20.77 -8.86 -12.57
N ALA A 84 -21.05 -9.97 -13.23
CA ALA A 84 -20.05 -10.95 -13.62
C ALA A 84 -18.92 -10.33 -14.49
N SER A 85 -19.27 -9.35 -15.32
CA SER A 85 -18.28 -8.64 -16.13
C SER A 85 -17.31 -7.82 -15.27
N SER A 86 -17.81 -7.13 -14.23
CA SER A 86 -16.96 -6.37 -13.28
C SER A 86 -16.04 -7.28 -12.48
N LEU A 87 -16.55 -8.41 -11.97
CA LEU A 87 -15.73 -9.41 -11.28
C LEU A 87 -14.64 -9.98 -12.23
N GLY A 88 -14.97 -10.25 -13.48
CA GLY A 88 -14.01 -10.72 -14.49
C GLY A 88 -12.93 -9.68 -14.81
N ILE A 89 -13.25 -8.38 -14.77
CA ILE A 89 -12.24 -7.31 -14.92
C ILE A 89 -11.32 -7.29 -13.72
N ILE A 90 -11.86 -7.34 -12.49
CA ILE A 90 -11.07 -7.34 -11.25
C ILE A 90 -10.11 -8.53 -11.24
N LEU A 91 -10.58 -9.75 -11.58
CA LEU A 91 -9.74 -10.94 -11.67
C LEU A 91 -8.58 -10.76 -12.65
N ARG A 92 -8.83 -10.23 -13.86
CA ARG A 92 -7.77 -9.97 -14.84
C ARG A 92 -6.75 -8.97 -14.33
N LYS A 93 -7.20 -7.92 -13.63
CA LYS A 93 -6.31 -6.92 -13.01
C LYS A 93 -5.45 -7.50 -11.89
N ILE A 94 -5.99 -8.44 -11.10
CA ILE A 94 -5.21 -9.18 -10.10
C ILE A 94 -4.14 -10.03 -10.78
N VAL A 95 -4.48 -10.76 -11.85
CA VAL A 95 -3.51 -11.57 -12.60
C VAL A 95 -2.42 -10.68 -13.24
N GLU A 96 -2.77 -9.52 -13.79
CA GLU A 96 -1.81 -8.54 -14.29
C GLU A 96 -0.84 -8.10 -13.19
N LEU A 97 -1.36 -7.85 -11.98
CA LEU A 97 -0.57 -7.46 -10.82
C LEU A 97 0.37 -8.59 -10.34
N GLU A 98 -0.10 -9.84 -10.34
CA GLU A 98 0.74 -11.01 -10.04
C GLU A 98 1.91 -11.13 -11.01
N GLN A 99 1.68 -10.90 -12.30
CA GLN A 99 2.74 -10.90 -13.32
C GLN A 99 3.77 -9.79 -13.09
N GLN A 100 3.37 -8.71 -12.40
CA GLN A 100 4.28 -7.66 -11.97
C GLN A 100 5.04 -8.00 -10.68
N GLY A 101 4.85 -9.20 -10.11
CA GLY A 101 5.57 -9.67 -8.93
C GLY A 101 4.95 -9.26 -7.59
N ALA A 102 3.68 -8.84 -7.57
CA ALA A 102 3.00 -8.48 -6.34
C ALA A 102 2.86 -9.63 -5.33
N ASN A 103 2.98 -10.89 -5.77
CA ASN A 103 3.01 -12.06 -4.89
C ASN A 103 4.21 -12.06 -3.93
N ASP A 104 5.27 -11.31 -4.23
CA ASP A 104 6.40 -11.17 -3.32
C ASP A 104 6.07 -10.26 -2.14
N PHE A 105 5.15 -9.31 -2.34
CA PHE A 105 4.73 -8.34 -1.34
C PHE A 105 3.52 -8.82 -0.53
N PHE A 106 2.50 -9.42 -1.18
CA PHE A 106 1.33 -9.91 -0.46
C PHE A 106 1.57 -11.27 0.19
N GLY A 107 1.11 -11.43 1.44
CA GLY A 107 1.23 -12.66 2.21
C GLY A 107 1.08 -12.41 3.70
N GLU A 108 1.46 -13.39 4.51
CA GLU A 108 1.47 -13.21 5.97
C GLU A 108 2.33 -12.00 6.35
N ARG A 109 1.79 -11.15 7.22
CA ARG A 109 2.47 -9.96 7.75
C ARG A 109 3.83 -10.35 8.34
N SER A 110 4.86 -9.63 7.97
CA SER A 110 6.24 -9.97 8.34
C SER A 110 6.95 -8.88 9.14
N PHE A 111 6.34 -7.71 9.34
CA PHE A 111 6.90 -6.59 10.10
C PHE A 111 5.81 -5.72 10.70
N GLU A 112 6.17 -4.99 11.76
CA GLU A 112 5.38 -3.89 12.30
C GLU A 112 6.02 -2.58 11.86
N VAL A 113 5.20 -1.57 11.54
CA VAL A 113 5.73 -0.28 11.04
C VAL A 113 6.55 0.45 12.10
N GLU A 114 6.28 0.20 13.39
CA GLU A 114 7.04 0.72 14.52
C GLU A 114 8.48 0.21 14.55
N ASP A 115 8.75 -0.96 13.96
CA ASP A 115 10.12 -1.50 13.86
C ASP A 115 11.05 -0.58 13.06
N LEU A 116 10.50 0.26 12.17
CA LEU A 116 11.27 1.24 11.42
C LEU A 116 11.79 2.38 12.28
N ALA A 117 11.18 2.64 13.44
CA ALA A 117 11.57 3.68 14.38
C ALA A 117 12.35 3.15 15.60
N ARG A 118 12.77 1.87 15.57
CA ARG A 118 13.46 1.25 16.70
C ARG A 118 14.89 1.75 16.88
N CYS A 119 15.38 1.68 18.11
CA CYS A 119 16.75 1.94 18.47
C CYS A 119 17.50 0.64 18.83
N ASP A 120 18.82 0.65 18.67
CA ASP A 120 19.71 -0.41 19.15
C ASP A 120 19.87 -0.35 20.69
N SER A 121 20.60 -1.33 21.26
CA SER A 121 20.86 -1.39 22.70
C SER A 121 21.64 -0.20 23.26
N ASN A 122 22.24 0.63 22.40
CA ASN A 122 22.97 1.83 22.76
C ASN A 122 22.15 3.12 22.55
N GLY A 123 20.86 2.99 22.25
CA GLY A 123 19.96 4.11 22.00
C GLY A 123 20.14 4.79 20.64
N ARG A 124 20.85 4.16 19.69
CA ARG A 124 21.02 4.69 18.33
C ARG A 124 19.94 4.16 17.41
N GLY A 125 19.37 5.03 16.58
CA GLY A 125 18.36 4.64 15.59
C GLY A 125 18.92 3.58 14.62
N VAL A 126 18.10 2.59 14.29
CA VAL A 126 18.41 1.57 13.28
C VAL A 126 18.19 2.17 11.90
N ILE A 127 19.14 1.97 10.99
CA ILE A 127 19.00 2.39 9.59
C ILE A 127 18.45 1.19 8.80
N SER A 128 17.25 1.33 8.31
CA SER A 128 16.56 0.34 7.46
C SER A 128 16.65 0.78 6.00
N VAL A 129 17.24 -0.05 5.15
CA VAL A 129 17.38 0.20 3.71
C VAL A 129 16.42 -0.71 2.98
N ILE A 130 15.30 -0.15 2.51
CA ILE A 130 14.31 -0.89 1.70
C ILE A 130 14.78 -0.88 0.24
N ARG A 131 15.11 -2.04 -0.30
CA ARG A 131 15.58 -2.19 -1.67
C ARG A 131 14.41 -2.29 -2.63
N LEU A 132 14.37 -1.40 -3.62
CA LEU A 132 13.28 -1.25 -4.58
C LEU A 132 13.80 -1.14 -6.03
N VAL A 133 15.04 -1.60 -6.30
CA VAL A 133 15.70 -1.42 -7.62
C VAL A 133 14.88 -2.09 -8.73
N ASP A 134 14.38 -3.29 -8.51
CA ASP A 134 13.54 -4.01 -9.46
C ASP A 134 12.11 -3.45 -9.57
N MET A 135 11.72 -2.52 -8.68
CA MET A 135 10.44 -1.81 -8.73
C MET A 135 10.44 -0.62 -9.69
N GLN A 136 11.61 -0.15 -10.15
CA GLN A 136 11.71 0.98 -11.10
C GLN A 136 10.93 0.73 -12.40
N THR A 137 10.81 -0.54 -12.81
CA THR A 137 10.01 -0.94 -13.98
C THR A 137 8.53 -1.17 -13.66
N ARG A 138 8.11 -0.95 -12.41
CA ARG A 138 6.76 -1.24 -11.88
C ARG A 138 6.25 -0.08 -11.03
N PRO A 139 6.10 1.13 -11.61
CA PRO A 139 5.84 2.36 -10.86
C PRO A 139 4.52 2.33 -10.07
N LYS A 140 3.50 1.63 -10.56
CA LYS A 140 2.24 1.45 -9.82
C LYS A 140 2.42 0.66 -8.53
N LEU A 141 3.16 -0.43 -8.57
CA LEU A 141 3.44 -1.24 -7.38
C LEU A 141 4.30 -0.45 -6.39
N PHE A 142 5.31 0.26 -6.88
CA PHE A 142 6.17 1.13 -6.08
C PHE A 142 5.35 2.22 -5.36
N SER A 143 4.57 3.01 -6.11
CA SER A 143 3.79 4.13 -5.55
C SER A 143 2.74 3.63 -4.55
N THR A 144 2.12 2.48 -4.83
CA THR A 144 1.10 1.92 -3.93
C THR A 144 1.71 1.36 -2.65
N PHE A 145 2.85 0.66 -2.74
CA PHE A 145 3.60 0.22 -1.56
C PHE A 145 3.99 1.40 -0.67
N LEU A 146 4.59 2.42 -1.26
CA LEU A 146 5.06 3.57 -0.49
C LEU A 146 3.89 4.33 0.15
N LEU A 147 2.76 4.48 -0.57
CA LEU A 147 1.56 5.06 0.00
C LEU A 147 1.01 4.23 1.17
N SER A 148 0.96 2.90 1.02
CA SER A 148 0.54 2.00 2.10
C SER A 148 1.43 2.17 3.33
N LEU A 149 2.75 2.18 3.14
CA LEU A 149 3.72 2.39 4.22
C LEU A 149 3.52 3.74 4.92
N LEU A 150 3.38 4.82 4.15
CA LEU A 150 3.11 6.16 4.69
C LEU A 150 1.78 6.24 5.43
N ALA A 151 0.73 5.61 4.88
CA ALA A 151 -0.58 5.58 5.51
C ALA A 151 -0.57 4.78 6.83
N GLU A 152 0.16 3.68 6.88
CA GLU A 152 0.32 2.86 8.08
C GLU A 152 1.12 3.60 9.15
N ILE A 153 2.24 4.23 8.79
CA ILE A 153 3.00 5.10 9.70
C ILE A 153 2.09 6.19 10.28
N TYR A 154 1.33 6.87 9.41
CA TYR A 154 0.44 7.94 9.83
C TYR A 154 -0.67 7.46 10.78
N SER A 155 -1.24 6.28 10.55
CA SER A 155 -2.31 5.73 11.39
C SER A 155 -1.82 5.16 12.72
N THR A 156 -0.61 4.60 12.74
CA THR A 156 -0.07 3.85 13.87
C THR A 156 0.71 4.74 14.83
N PHE A 157 1.53 5.68 14.30
CA PHE A 157 2.32 6.55 15.16
C PHE A 157 1.44 7.53 15.95
N PRO A 158 1.70 7.71 17.24
CA PRO A 158 0.95 8.66 18.06
C PRO A 158 1.20 10.10 17.63
N GLU A 159 0.27 11.00 17.98
CA GLU A 159 0.49 12.43 17.84
C GLU A 159 1.55 12.88 18.86
N GLU A 160 2.65 13.42 18.36
CA GLU A 160 3.80 13.86 19.19
C GLU A 160 3.91 15.39 19.27
N GLY A 161 3.19 16.10 18.42
CA GLY A 161 3.32 17.54 18.28
C GLY A 161 4.64 17.95 17.62
N ASP A 162 5.14 19.14 17.99
CA ASP A 162 6.45 19.64 17.49
C ASP A 162 7.57 19.08 18.37
N LEU A 163 8.28 18.09 17.86
CA LEU A 163 9.48 17.53 18.49
C LEU A 163 10.73 18.27 18.01
N ASP A 164 11.73 18.42 18.90
CA ASP A 164 13.06 18.96 18.56
C ASP A 164 13.81 18.07 17.57
N GLN A 165 13.54 16.75 17.60
CA GLN A 165 14.12 15.76 16.71
C GLN A 165 13.06 14.77 16.24
N PRO A 166 13.05 14.39 14.95
CA PRO A 166 12.12 13.40 14.44
C PRO A 166 12.41 12.00 15.03
N LYS A 167 11.35 11.21 15.24
CA LYS A 167 11.45 9.80 15.65
C LYS A 167 11.84 8.89 14.48
N LEU A 168 11.40 9.25 13.30
CA LEU A 168 11.69 8.53 12.06
C LEU A 168 12.03 9.53 10.96
N VAL A 169 13.09 9.23 10.21
CA VAL A 169 13.44 9.99 9.01
C VAL A 169 13.44 9.06 7.81
N MET A 170 12.68 9.41 6.79
CA MET A 170 12.55 8.64 5.56
C MET A 170 13.23 9.40 4.42
N PHE A 171 14.17 8.75 3.73
CA PHE A 171 14.75 9.20 2.48
C PHE A 171 14.14 8.38 1.34
N ILE A 172 13.45 9.05 0.44
CA ILE A 172 12.81 8.43 -0.73
C ILE A 172 13.66 8.79 -1.95
N ASP A 173 14.50 7.85 -2.35
CA ASP A 173 15.35 8.02 -3.54
C ASP A 173 14.51 7.77 -4.81
N GLU A 174 14.91 8.40 -5.92
CA GLU A 174 14.16 8.42 -7.18
C GLU A 174 12.66 8.78 -6.97
N ALA A 175 12.43 9.80 -6.17
CA ALA A 175 11.07 10.18 -5.74
C ALA A 175 10.09 10.46 -6.88
N HIS A 176 10.60 10.74 -8.09
CA HIS A 176 9.78 10.90 -9.29
C HIS A 176 8.93 9.65 -9.60
N LEU A 177 9.41 8.45 -9.25
CA LEU A 177 8.67 7.20 -9.47
C LEU A 177 7.38 7.13 -8.65
N LEU A 178 7.33 7.81 -7.50
CA LEU A 178 6.11 7.89 -6.68
C LEU A 178 4.98 8.62 -7.39
N PHE A 179 5.33 9.58 -8.23
CA PHE A 179 4.39 10.51 -8.85
C PHE A 179 4.12 10.21 -10.33
N SER A 180 5.02 9.50 -11.02
CA SER A 180 5.01 9.33 -12.47
C SER A 180 3.75 8.70 -13.06
N GLU A 181 3.12 7.77 -12.36
CA GLU A 181 1.87 7.10 -12.76
C GLU A 181 0.76 7.24 -11.70
N ALA A 182 0.90 8.20 -10.78
CA ALA A 182 -0.06 8.40 -9.72
C ALA A 182 -1.35 9.04 -10.26
N SER A 183 -2.50 8.46 -9.93
CA SER A 183 -3.79 9.10 -10.18
C SER A 183 -3.98 10.33 -9.28
N ASP A 184 -4.85 11.27 -9.68
CA ASP A 184 -5.17 12.45 -8.87
C ASP A 184 -5.60 12.08 -7.44
N ALA A 185 -6.35 11.00 -7.30
CA ALA A 185 -6.77 10.49 -6.00
C ALA A 185 -5.59 9.99 -5.15
N LEU A 186 -4.58 9.38 -5.78
CA LEU A 186 -3.36 8.94 -5.12
C LEU A 186 -2.50 10.13 -4.69
N LEU A 187 -2.33 11.12 -5.57
CA LEU A 187 -1.62 12.36 -5.29
C LEU A 187 -2.24 13.12 -4.11
N SER A 188 -3.57 13.27 -4.10
CA SER A 188 -4.29 13.92 -3.00
C SER A 188 -4.12 13.20 -1.66
N GLN A 189 -4.00 11.88 -1.66
CA GLN A 189 -3.77 11.12 -0.44
C GLN A 189 -2.33 11.26 0.05
N ILE A 190 -1.35 11.21 -0.86
CA ILE A 190 0.07 11.46 -0.54
C ILE A 190 0.23 12.85 0.06
N GLU A 191 -0.35 13.87 -0.57
CA GLU A 191 -0.36 15.24 -0.07
C GLU A 191 -0.91 15.32 1.35
N SER A 192 -2.09 14.74 1.58
CA SER A 192 -2.75 14.76 2.89
C SER A 192 -1.88 14.13 3.98
N ILE A 193 -1.22 13.01 3.67
CA ILE A 193 -0.32 12.35 4.61
C ILE A 193 0.92 13.20 4.87
N ILE A 194 1.59 13.70 3.82
CA ILE A 194 2.81 14.51 3.95
C ILE A 194 2.56 15.75 4.80
N LYS A 195 1.43 16.41 4.60
CA LYS A 195 1.01 17.59 5.36
C LYS A 195 0.88 17.32 6.87
N LEU A 196 0.44 16.12 7.24
CA LEU A 196 0.09 15.79 8.62
C LEU A 196 1.14 14.90 9.31
N ILE A 197 2.02 14.23 8.56
CA ILE A 197 2.92 13.21 9.12
C ILE A 197 3.98 13.82 10.06
N ARG A 198 4.26 15.12 9.93
CA ARG A 198 5.15 15.85 10.84
C ARG A 198 4.66 15.78 12.30
N SER A 199 3.35 15.88 12.53
CA SER A 199 2.77 15.77 13.87
C SER A 199 2.98 14.41 14.52
N LYS A 200 3.31 13.39 13.70
CA LYS A 200 3.69 12.04 14.15
C LYS A 200 5.19 11.89 14.42
N GLY A 201 5.96 12.98 14.36
CA GLY A 201 7.41 12.95 14.54
C GLY A 201 8.17 12.34 13.37
N VAL A 202 7.62 12.39 12.14
CA VAL A 202 8.25 11.81 10.94
C VAL A 202 8.72 12.91 10.00
N GLY A 203 9.98 12.84 9.60
CA GLY A 203 10.58 13.69 8.55
C GLY A 203 10.70 12.92 7.23
N ILE A 204 10.32 13.55 6.12
CA ILE A 204 10.42 12.94 4.78
C ILE A 204 11.36 13.80 3.91
N PHE A 205 12.32 13.14 3.26
CA PHE A 205 13.22 13.73 2.27
C PHE A 205 13.01 13.06 0.92
N PHE A 206 12.63 13.84 -0.08
CA PHE A 206 12.54 13.39 -1.46
C PHE A 206 13.86 13.66 -2.18
N CYS A 207 14.47 12.62 -2.71
CA CYS A 207 15.68 12.69 -3.52
C CYS A 207 15.30 12.48 -4.98
N THR A 208 15.55 13.46 -5.84
CA THR A 208 15.26 13.39 -7.27
C THR A 208 16.26 14.23 -8.06
N GLN A 209 16.47 13.91 -9.32
CA GLN A 209 17.40 14.64 -10.19
C GLN A 209 16.82 16.00 -10.59
N ASN A 210 15.49 16.12 -10.71
CA ASN A 210 14.85 17.35 -11.11
C ASN A 210 13.69 17.69 -10.14
N PRO A 211 13.74 18.83 -9.46
CA PRO A 211 12.67 19.25 -8.53
C PRO A 211 11.28 19.33 -9.17
N THR A 212 11.20 19.58 -10.49
CA THR A 212 9.92 19.65 -11.21
C THR A 212 9.21 18.29 -11.37
N ASP A 213 9.91 17.20 -11.07
CA ASP A 213 9.32 15.86 -11.07
C ASP A 213 8.38 15.63 -9.87
N ILE A 214 8.50 16.47 -8.85
CA ILE A 214 7.61 16.43 -7.69
C ILE A 214 6.44 17.42 -7.96
N PRO A 215 5.18 16.97 -7.85
CA PRO A 215 4.02 17.82 -8.05
C PRO A 215 4.04 19.06 -7.15
N ASN A 216 3.65 20.21 -7.69
CA ASN A 216 3.63 21.48 -6.94
C ASN A 216 2.79 21.41 -5.66
N ILE A 217 1.73 20.61 -5.66
CA ILE A 217 0.86 20.39 -4.51
C ILE A 217 1.63 19.74 -3.34
N VAL A 218 2.57 18.85 -3.64
CA VAL A 218 3.47 18.22 -2.66
C VAL A 218 4.59 19.17 -2.25
N LEU A 219 5.23 19.83 -3.23
CA LEU A 219 6.30 20.80 -2.96
C LEU A 219 5.85 21.91 -2.02
N SER A 220 4.59 22.33 -2.09
CA SER A 220 4.03 23.38 -1.23
C SER A 220 3.88 22.96 0.24
N GLN A 221 4.05 21.68 0.56
CA GLN A 221 3.97 21.12 1.92
C GLN A 221 5.36 20.87 2.54
N LEU A 222 6.40 21.00 1.76
CA LEU A 222 7.80 20.84 2.20
C LEU A 222 8.39 22.18 2.63
#